data_1fcd804e375a85e5a0f4f6cc9c73257c
#
_entry.id   1fcd804e375a85e5a0f4f6cc9c73257c
#
_cell.length_a   1.000
_cell.length_b   1.000
_cell.length_c   1.000
_cell.angle_alpha   90.00
_cell.angle_beta   90.00
_cell.angle_gamma   90.00
#
_symmetry.space_group_name_H-M   'P 1'
#
loop_
_entity.id
_entity.type
_entity.pdbx_description
1 polymer ?
#
loop_
_entity_poly.entity_id
_entity_poly.type
_entity_poly.pdbx_seq_one_letter_code
_entity_poly.pdbx_strand_id
1 'polypeptide(L)'
;GRGMPVDIHPEEGIPGVELILTKLHAGGKFSNKNYQFSGGLHGVGISVVNALSTRVEVAVQRQGNLYQMAFEQGEPVEPLSVLEGKVAKRATGTTVRFWPETKYFDSPKFALKALKHNLKAKAVLAAGLKIIYDDKINKEKIEWQFENGLVDYLMDELENREILPDPAFVSSGQADRAACEFAICWNVEGGEQIQESYVNLIPTAQGGTHVNGLRSGVTEALREFCELRNLLPRNMKLSAEDVWDGVNFILSLKFQEPQFSGQTKERLSSREASNIVLNIAKDAFALWLNQHAEIATQLAEMA
;
A
#
# COMPACT_ATOMS: atom_id res chain seq x y z
N GLY A 1 9.75 1.11 15.01
CA GLY A 1 10.58 1.97 14.16
C GLY A 1 11.78 2.54 14.91
N ARG A 2 12.74 3.17 14.20
CA ARG A 2 13.99 3.70 14.82
C ARG A 2 13.80 5.01 15.61
N GLY A 3 12.61 5.58 15.64
CA GLY A 3 12.34 6.92 16.13
C GLY A 3 12.71 8.02 15.14
N MET A 4 11.97 9.13 15.14
CA MET A 4 12.33 10.31 14.34
C MET A 4 13.71 10.85 14.77
N PRO A 5 14.46 11.53 13.85
CA PRO A 5 15.71 12.19 14.21
C PRO A 5 15.46 13.32 15.21
N VAL A 6 16.26 13.37 16.26
CA VAL A 6 16.19 14.37 17.32
C VAL A 6 17.42 15.27 17.36
N ASP A 7 18.46 14.90 16.63
CA ASP A 7 19.69 15.66 16.50
C ASP A 7 19.44 16.98 15.76
N ILE A 8 20.26 17.99 16.07
CA ILE A 8 20.19 19.29 15.39
C ILE A 8 20.58 19.13 13.92
N HIS A 9 19.74 19.62 13.03
CA HIS A 9 20.03 19.60 11.59
C HIS A 9 21.16 20.61 11.29
N PRO A 10 22.23 20.21 10.60
CA PRO A 10 23.42 21.03 10.44
C PRO A 10 23.18 22.36 9.70
N GLU A 11 22.26 22.38 8.75
CA GLU A 11 21.97 23.57 7.94
C GLU A 11 20.85 24.42 8.54
N GLU A 12 19.84 23.79 9.15
CA GLU A 12 18.65 24.50 9.65
C GLU A 12 18.77 24.91 11.13
N GLY A 13 19.71 24.34 11.88
CA GLY A 13 19.97 24.67 13.28
C GLY A 13 18.86 24.27 14.27
N ILE A 14 17.88 23.50 13.84
CA ILE A 14 16.76 23.02 14.67
C ILE A 14 16.73 21.48 14.75
N PRO A 15 16.06 20.90 15.75
CA PRO A 15 15.95 19.44 15.86
C PRO A 15 15.27 18.82 14.63
N GLY A 16 15.72 17.65 14.20
CA GLY A 16 15.13 16.97 13.05
C GLY A 16 13.64 16.70 13.17
N VAL A 17 13.13 16.40 14.35
CA VAL A 17 11.69 16.24 14.62
C VAL A 17 10.92 17.54 14.38
N GLU A 18 11.47 18.69 14.80
CA GLU A 18 10.88 20.00 14.55
C GLU A 18 10.86 20.32 13.07
N LEU A 19 11.99 20.11 12.41
CA LEU A 19 12.14 20.32 10.95
C LEU A 19 11.07 19.55 10.17
N ILE A 20 10.88 18.26 10.47
CA ILE A 20 9.91 17.38 9.81
C ILE A 20 8.46 17.84 10.02
N LEU A 21 8.15 18.40 11.18
CA LEU A 21 6.78 18.82 11.50
C LEU A 21 6.45 20.26 11.08
N THR A 22 7.44 21.13 10.85
CA THR A 22 7.21 22.55 10.54
C THR A 22 7.58 22.96 9.13
N LYS A 23 8.49 22.23 8.48
CA LYS A 23 8.96 22.60 7.13
C LYS A 23 8.34 21.73 6.05
N LEU A 24 7.96 22.34 4.93
CA LEU A 24 7.60 21.64 3.73
C LEU A 24 8.84 21.07 3.06
N HIS A 25 8.69 19.94 2.39
CA HIS A 25 9.78 19.25 1.70
C HIS A 25 10.93 18.79 2.61
N ALA A 26 10.69 18.70 3.91
CA ALA A 26 11.61 18.11 4.86
C ALA A 26 11.33 16.61 5.06
N GLY A 27 12.37 15.79 5.03
CA GLY A 27 12.22 14.35 5.29
C GLY A 27 13.41 13.51 4.81
N GLY A 28 13.58 12.33 5.39
CA GLY A 28 14.68 11.40 5.08
C GLY A 28 14.40 10.45 3.89
N LYS A 29 13.31 10.68 3.14
CA LYS A 29 12.85 9.77 2.07
C LYS A 29 13.12 10.28 0.65
N PHE A 30 13.88 11.37 0.51
CA PHE A 30 14.24 11.98 -0.78
C PHE A 30 15.43 11.29 -1.47
N SER A 31 16.11 10.38 -0.79
CA SER A 31 17.20 9.60 -1.37
C SER A 31 17.01 8.12 -1.10
N ASN A 32 17.42 7.28 -2.05
CA ASN A 32 17.38 5.82 -1.94
C ASN A 32 18.35 5.23 -0.90
N LYS A 33 19.13 6.08 -0.20
CA LYS A 33 20.10 5.65 0.81
C LYS A 33 19.47 4.99 2.02
N ASN A 34 18.29 5.47 2.44
CA ASN A 34 17.60 4.98 3.65
C ASN A 34 16.33 4.18 3.36
N TYR A 35 15.71 4.40 2.20
CA TYR A 35 14.46 3.79 1.79
C TYR A 35 14.53 3.45 0.31
N GLN A 36 14.50 2.17 -0.02
CA GLN A 36 14.49 1.70 -1.40
C GLN A 36 13.16 2.03 -2.11
N PHE A 37 12.06 1.89 -1.37
CA PHE A 37 10.71 2.23 -1.83
C PHE A 37 10.01 3.11 -0.80
N SER A 38 9.36 4.17 -1.23
CA SER A 38 8.66 5.10 -0.35
C SER A 38 7.39 5.63 -1.00
N GLY A 39 6.31 5.70 -0.20
CA GLY A 39 5.09 6.42 -0.56
C GLY A 39 5.16 7.92 -0.26
N GLY A 40 6.05 8.34 0.64
CA GLY A 40 6.26 9.75 0.99
C GLY A 40 7.24 10.42 0.03
N LEU A 41 6.72 11.08 -1.02
CA LEU A 41 7.52 11.65 -2.09
C LEU A 41 7.83 13.15 -1.92
N HIS A 42 7.02 13.87 -1.14
CA HIS A 42 7.09 15.33 -1.09
C HIS A 42 7.48 15.89 0.28
N GLY A 43 7.56 15.04 1.32
CA GLY A 43 7.92 15.49 2.68
C GLY A 43 6.98 16.53 3.27
N VAL A 44 5.67 16.45 2.97
CA VAL A 44 4.68 17.43 3.41
C VAL A 44 3.58 16.84 4.31
N GLY A 45 3.40 15.53 4.36
CA GLY A 45 2.25 14.92 5.01
C GLY A 45 2.12 15.27 6.49
N ILE A 46 3.18 15.11 7.27
CA ILE A 46 3.14 15.35 8.72
C ILE A 46 3.13 16.84 9.07
N SER A 47 3.79 17.68 8.29
CA SER A 47 3.74 19.14 8.49
C SER A 47 2.35 19.70 8.16
N VAL A 48 1.64 19.14 7.17
CA VAL A 48 0.24 19.49 6.92
C VAL A 48 -0.66 19.03 8.06
N VAL A 49 -0.48 17.82 8.61
CA VAL A 49 -1.22 17.39 9.81
C VAL A 49 -1.00 18.35 10.96
N ASN A 50 0.25 18.80 11.19
CA ASN A 50 0.56 19.78 12.22
C ASN A 50 -0.16 21.12 11.99
N ALA A 51 -0.09 21.67 10.77
CA ALA A 51 -0.73 22.94 10.42
C ALA A 51 -2.26 22.90 10.54
N LEU A 52 -2.88 21.75 10.31
CA LEU A 52 -4.34 21.55 10.39
C LEU A 52 -4.83 21.05 11.75
N SER A 53 -3.96 21.05 12.75
CA SER A 53 -4.28 20.61 14.12
C SER A 53 -4.28 21.77 15.09
N THR A 54 -5.20 21.76 16.06
CA THR A 54 -5.14 22.69 17.21
C THR A 54 -3.90 22.43 18.04
N ARG A 55 -3.54 21.15 18.23
CA ARG A 55 -2.34 20.72 18.96
C ARG A 55 -1.78 19.43 18.37
N VAL A 56 -0.46 19.31 18.36
CA VAL A 56 0.27 18.07 18.06
C VAL A 56 1.30 17.83 19.15
N GLU A 57 1.36 16.62 19.67
CA GLU A 57 2.38 16.17 20.63
C GLU A 57 3.18 15.03 20.00
N VAL A 58 4.50 15.13 20.11
CA VAL A 58 5.41 14.09 19.59
C VAL A 58 6.29 13.58 20.71
N ALA A 59 6.36 12.27 20.86
CA ALA A 59 7.29 11.61 21.75
C ALA A 59 8.17 10.64 20.96
N VAL A 60 9.48 10.75 21.11
CA VAL A 60 10.46 9.91 20.41
C VAL A 60 11.30 9.15 21.43
N GLN A 61 11.29 7.83 21.29
CA GLN A 61 12.16 6.94 22.07
C GLN A 61 13.38 6.60 21.22
N ARG A 62 14.56 7.00 21.69
CA ARG A 62 15.81 6.79 20.98
C ARG A 62 17.01 6.82 21.92
N GLN A 63 17.95 5.90 21.78
CA GLN A 63 19.22 5.86 22.54
C GLN A 63 19.06 5.85 24.06
N GLY A 64 17.98 5.23 24.56
CA GLY A 64 17.69 5.16 26.00
C GLY A 64 17.00 6.39 26.58
N ASN A 65 16.70 7.39 25.76
CA ASN A 65 16.07 8.64 26.15
C ASN A 65 14.66 8.77 25.57
N LEU A 66 13.81 9.52 26.27
CA LEU A 66 12.52 9.96 25.79
C LEU A 66 12.59 11.44 25.47
N TYR A 67 12.36 11.78 24.20
CA TYR A 67 12.30 13.16 23.72
C TYR A 67 10.83 13.54 23.51
N GLN A 68 10.46 14.76 23.90
CA GLN A 68 9.10 15.26 23.76
C GLN A 68 9.10 16.68 23.20
N MET A 69 8.11 16.97 22.36
CA MET A 69 7.90 18.29 21.77
C MET A 69 6.42 18.48 21.49
N ALA A 70 5.91 19.72 21.56
CA ALA A 70 4.53 20.03 21.24
C ALA A 70 4.41 21.25 20.33
N PHE A 71 3.33 21.26 19.57
CA PHE A 71 3.01 22.27 18.55
C PHE A 71 1.54 22.68 18.70
N GLU A 72 1.25 23.93 18.38
CA GLU A 72 -0.11 24.46 18.23
C GLU A 72 -0.24 25.20 16.91
N GLN A 73 -1.26 24.84 16.14
CA GLN A 73 -1.53 25.45 14.83
C GLN A 73 -0.30 25.48 13.89
N GLY A 74 0.53 24.44 13.96
CA GLY A 74 1.73 24.29 13.14
C GLY A 74 3.01 24.86 13.74
N GLU A 75 2.95 25.67 14.80
CA GLU A 75 4.10 26.30 15.42
C GLU A 75 4.54 25.59 16.71
N PRO A 76 5.85 25.48 16.98
CA PRO A 76 6.34 24.87 18.21
C PRO A 76 5.98 25.73 19.43
N VAL A 77 5.33 25.11 20.43
CA VAL A 77 4.98 25.78 21.71
C VAL A 77 5.74 25.21 22.89
N GLU A 78 6.16 23.95 22.80
CA GLU A 78 7.05 23.34 23.78
C GLU A 78 8.30 22.88 23.04
N PRO A 79 9.50 23.41 23.34
CA PRO A 79 10.73 23.00 22.68
C PRO A 79 11.09 21.57 23.02
N LEU A 80 11.95 20.95 22.18
CA LEU A 80 12.38 19.58 22.38
C LEU A 80 13.01 19.43 23.81
N SER A 81 12.35 18.65 24.65
CA SER A 81 12.82 18.28 25.98
C SER A 81 13.32 16.82 25.97
N VAL A 82 14.27 16.53 26.84
CA VAL A 82 14.88 15.20 27.00
C VAL A 82 14.63 14.70 28.41
N LEU A 83 14.08 13.51 28.53
CA LEU A 83 13.97 12.74 29.75
C LEU A 83 14.97 11.58 29.66
N GLU A 84 16.15 11.80 30.26
CA GLU A 84 17.26 10.83 30.19
C GLU A 84 16.95 9.56 31.00
N GLY A 85 17.38 8.42 30.49
CA GLY A 85 17.28 7.11 31.15
C GLY A 85 15.86 6.60 31.39
N LYS A 86 14.82 7.24 30.84
CA LYS A 86 13.42 6.88 31.03
C LYS A 86 12.95 5.69 30.19
N VAL A 87 13.76 5.25 29.23
CA VAL A 87 13.44 4.14 28.32
C VAL A 87 14.60 3.16 28.24
N ALA A 88 14.29 1.90 28.03
CA ALA A 88 15.32 0.90 27.78
C ALA A 88 16.14 1.26 26.52
N LYS A 89 17.48 1.05 26.56
CA LYS A 89 18.39 1.40 25.47
C LYS A 89 17.99 0.84 24.08
N ARG A 90 17.28 -0.30 24.07
CA ARG A 90 16.77 -0.94 22.86
C ARG A 90 15.40 -0.45 22.42
N ALA A 91 14.67 0.27 23.28
CA ALA A 91 13.35 0.81 22.94
C ALA A 91 13.52 1.98 21.98
N THR A 92 12.92 1.85 20.80
CA THR A 92 12.92 2.89 19.78
C THR A 92 11.53 3.04 19.20
N GLY A 93 11.13 4.25 18.86
CA GLY A 93 9.84 4.51 18.26
C GLY A 93 9.47 5.99 18.28
N THR A 94 8.33 6.28 17.66
CA THR A 94 7.73 7.61 17.69
C THR A 94 6.24 7.48 17.97
N THR A 95 5.75 8.30 18.88
CA THR A 95 4.33 8.51 19.13
C THR A 95 3.97 9.90 18.64
N VAL A 96 2.91 9.98 17.84
CA VAL A 96 2.33 11.25 17.41
C VAL A 96 0.88 11.27 17.87
N ARG A 97 0.51 12.31 18.60
CA ARG A 97 -0.86 12.59 19.02
C ARG A 97 -1.28 13.91 18.42
N PHE A 98 -2.46 14.00 17.86
CA PHE A 98 -2.93 15.23 17.24
C PHE A 98 -4.43 15.43 17.44
N TRP A 99 -4.84 16.67 17.43
CA TRP A 99 -6.23 17.10 17.54
C TRP A 99 -6.55 17.98 16.33
N PRO A 100 -7.38 17.47 15.38
CA PRO A 100 -7.76 18.22 14.18
C PRO A 100 -8.45 19.54 14.54
N GLU A 101 -8.08 20.62 13.84
CA GLU A 101 -8.76 21.89 13.97
C GLU A 101 -10.09 21.87 13.20
N THR A 102 -11.20 21.95 13.92
CA THR A 102 -12.55 21.74 13.35
C THR A 102 -12.93 22.68 12.23
N LYS A 103 -12.35 23.89 12.18
CA LYS A 103 -12.62 24.87 11.12
C LYS A 103 -12.17 24.44 9.72
N TYR A 104 -11.28 23.45 9.62
CA TYR A 104 -10.74 22.96 8.35
C TYR A 104 -11.45 21.71 7.81
N PHE A 105 -12.36 21.14 8.58
CA PHE A 105 -13.00 19.86 8.24
C PHE A 105 -14.51 19.95 8.41
N ASP A 106 -15.25 19.40 7.47
CA ASP A 106 -16.71 19.27 7.58
C ASP A 106 -17.11 18.41 8.79
N SER A 107 -16.27 17.46 9.15
CA SER A 107 -16.38 16.66 10.37
C SER A 107 -15.00 16.35 10.93
N PRO A 108 -14.76 16.55 12.24
CA PRO A 108 -13.52 16.16 12.90
C PRO A 108 -13.44 14.66 13.20
N LYS A 109 -14.48 13.91 12.86
CA LYS A 109 -14.54 12.47 13.12
C LYS A 109 -13.88 11.69 11.97
N PHE A 110 -13.10 10.68 12.32
CA PHE A 110 -12.54 9.76 11.35
C PHE A 110 -13.63 8.91 10.69
N ALA A 111 -13.52 8.68 9.39
CA ALA A 111 -14.30 7.68 8.67
C ALA A 111 -13.78 6.28 9.07
N LEU A 112 -14.34 5.69 10.14
CA LEU A 112 -13.78 4.50 10.78
C LEU A 112 -13.69 3.29 9.85
N LYS A 113 -14.66 3.12 8.94
CA LYS A 113 -14.63 2.04 7.94
C LYS A 113 -13.40 2.17 7.02
N ALA A 114 -13.19 3.35 6.45
CA ALA A 114 -12.04 3.63 5.58
C ALA A 114 -10.70 3.54 6.34
N LEU A 115 -10.66 4.01 7.59
CA LEU A 115 -9.46 3.91 8.43
C LEU A 115 -9.09 2.44 8.70
N LYS A 116 -10.06 1.61 9.12
CA LYS A 116 -9.84 0.18 9.39
C LYS A 116 -9.38 -0.56 8.13
N HIS A 117 -10.05 -0.32 6.99
CA HIS A 117 -9.66 -0.89 5.70
C HIS A 117 -8.21 -0.54 5.32
N ASN A 118 -7.84 0.74 5.40
CA ASN A 118 -6.48 1.19 5.11
C ASN A 118 -5.42 0.60 6.06
N LEU A 119 -5.74 0.42 7.34
CA LEU A 119 -4.84 -0.18 8.32
C LEU A 119 -4.67 -1.68 8.05
N LYS A 120 -5.76 -2.41 7.77
CA LYS A 120 -5.75 -3.83 7.40
C LYS A 120 -4.89 -4.04 6.14
N ALA A 121 -5.13 -3.25 5.08
CA ALA A 121 -4.34 -3.30 3.85
C ALA A 121 -2.84 -3.09 4.09
N LYS A 122 -2.45 -2.15 4.97
CA LYS A 122 -1.02 -1.95 5.30
C LYS A 122 -0.39 -3.13 6.03
N ALA A 123 -1.15 -3.82 6.89
CA ALA A 123 -0.66 -5.03 7.55
C ALA A 123 -0.42 -6.16 6.54
N VAL A 124 -1.31 -6.29 5.56
CA VAL A 124 -1.19 -7.26 4.45
C VAL A 124 0.01 -6.98 3.57
N LEU A 125 0.13 -5.72 3.09
CA LEU A 125 1.15 -5.29 2.13
C LEU A 125 2.58 -5.24 2.73
N ALA A 126 2.68 -5.25 4.05
CA ALA A 126 3.95 -5.25 4.79
C ALA A 126 4.03 -6.50 5.66
N ALA A 127 4.37 -7.63 5.05
CA ALA A 127 4.45 -8.92 5.74
C ALA A 127 5.23 -8.82 7.08
N GLY A 128 4.66 -9.40 8.14
CA GLY A 128 5.20 -9.34 9.49
C GLY A 128 4.92 -8.05 10.26
N LEU A 129 4.35 -7.01 9.62
CA LEU A 129 3.93 -5.80 10.32
C LEU A 129 2.68 -6.09 11.16
N LYS A 130 2.80 -5.87 12.46
CA LYS A 130 1.65 -5.89 13.36
C LYS A 130 1.03 -4.49 13.45
N ILE A 131 -0.27 -4.39 13.16
CA ILE A 131 -1.05 -3.16 13.33
C ILE A 131 -2.11 -3.41 14.39
N ILE A 132 -2.23 -2.47 15.33
CA ILE A 132 -3.24 -2.48 16.38
C ILE A 132 -4.12 -1.24 16.21
N TYR A 133 -5.40 -1.45 15.99
CA TYR A 133 -6.44 -0.44 16.07
C TYR A 133 -7.10 -0.53 17.45
N ASP A 134 -7.17 0.58 18.17
CA ASP A 134 -7.74 0.65 19.52
C ASP A 134 -8.65 1.87 19.65
N ASP A 135 -9.95 1.66 19.47
CA ASP A 135 -10.98 2.68 19.60
C ASP A 135 -11.53 2.70 21.04
N LYS A 136 -11.10 3.68 21.82
CA LYS A 136 -11.53 3.84 23.22
C LYS A 136 -12.97 4.30 23.37
N ILE A 137 -13.53 4.94 22.33
CA ILE A 137 -14.91 5.44 22.34
C ILE A 137 -15.87 4.26 22.16
N ASN A 138 -15.66 3.47 21.13
CA ASN A 138 -16.49 2.31 20.81
C ASN A 138 -16.06 1.04 21.55
N LYS A 139 -14.99 1.09 22.34
CA LYS A 139 -14.38 -0.06 23.07
C LYS A 139 -14.04 -1.22 22.13
N GLU A 140 -13.58 -0.90 20.94
CA GLU A 140 -13.19 -1.86 19.93
C GLU A 140 -11.67 -1.93 19.83
N LYS A 141 -11.12 -3.15 19.84
CA LYS A 141 -9.70 -3.37 19.62
C LYS A 141 -9.52 -4.47 18.59
N ILE A 142 -8.77 -4.19 17.52
CA ILE A 142 -8.48 -5.13 16.45
C ILE A 142 -6.96 -5.20 16.26
N GLU A 143 -6.45 -6.39 16.04
CA GLU A 143 -5.04 -6.63 15.69
C GLU A 143 -4.97 -7.32 14.33
N TRP A 144 -4.12 -6.79 13.44
CA TRP A 144 -3.82 -7.40 12.15
C TRP A 144 -2.34 -7.72 12.05
N GLN A 145 -2.04 -8.92 11.62
CA GLN A 145 -0.72 -9.37 11.24
C GLN A 145 -0.88 -10.54 10.27
N PHE A 146 -0.31 -10.42 9.07
CA PHE A 146 -0.44 -11.42 8.02
C PHE A 146 0.93 -11.98 7.68
N GLU A 147 1.01 -13.28 7.47
CA GLU A 147 2.23 -13.97 7.05
C GLU A 147 2.20 -14.28 5.54
N ASN A 148 1.04 -14.69 5.01
CA ASN A 148 0.85 -15.05 3.60
C ASN A 148 0.27 -13.93 2.73
N GLY A 149 0.24 -12.71 3.24
CA GLY A 149 0.02 -11.49 2.46
C GLY A 149 -1.28 -11.43 1.67
N LEU A 150 -1.15 -11.26 0.35
CA LEU A 150 -2.27 -10.87 -0.51
C LEU A 150 -3.33 -11.95 -0.69
N VAL A 151 -2.94 -13.23 -0.71
CA VAL A 151 -3.90 -14.32 -0.92
C VAL A 151 -4.86 -14.44 0.25
N ASP A 152 -4.34 -14.44 1.48
CA ASP A 152 -5.18 -14.53 2.68
C ASP A 152 -6.15 -13.34 2.76
N TYR A 153 -5.68 -12.15 2.40
CA TYR A 153 -6.51 -10.96 2.36
C TYR A 153 -7.61 -11.04 1.29
N LEU A 154 -7.26 -11.44 0.07
CA LEU A 154 -8.24 -11.58 -1.02
C LEU A 154 -9.29 -12.64 -0.67
N MET A 155 -8.87 -13.78 -0.13
CA MET A 155 -9.79 -14.86 0.28
C MET A 155 -10.72 -14.42 1.42
N ASP A 156 -10.21 -13.64 2.38
CA ASP A 156 -11.00 -13.09 3.48
C ASP A 156 -12.05 -12.06 2.99
N GLU A 157 -11.70 -11.20 2.04
CA GLU A 157 -12.63 -10.22 1.44
C GLU A 157 -13.67 -10.88 0.50
N LEU A 158 -13.32 -12.01 -0.13
CA LEU A 158 -14.26 -12.77 -0.97
C LEU A 158 -15.24 -13.60 -0.14
N GLU A 159 -14.99 -13.76 1.15
CA GLU A 159 -15.79 -14.59 2.07
C GLU A 159 -15.88 -16.04 1.56
N ASN A 160 -17.08 -16.55 1.28
CA ASN A 160 -17.31 -17.91 0.81
C ASN A 160 -17.77 -17.97 -0.66
N ARG A 161 -17.35 -17.03 -1.49
CA ARG A 161 -17.72 -17.00 -2.91
C ARG A 161 -17.04 -18.14 -3.66
N GLU A 162 -17.75 -18.69 -4.64
CA GLU A 162 -17.16 -19.66 -5.56
C GLU A 162 -16.26 -18.93 -6.56
N ILE A 163 -14.99 -19.31 -6.56
CA ILE A 163 -13.95 -18.67 -7.35
C ILE A 163 -13.11 -19.69 -8.13
N LEU A 164 -12.46 -19.22 -9.18
CA LEU A 164 -11.54 -20.00 -9.97
C LEU A 164 -10.28 -19.16 -10.26
N PRO A 165 -9.06 -19.65 -9.95
CA PRO A 165 -8.77 -20.84 -9.15
C PRO A 165 -9.10 -20.64 -7.67
N ASP A 166 -9.27 -21.75 -6.94
CA ASP A 166 -9.39 -21.80 -5.49
C ASP A 166 -8.25 -22.67 -4.92
N PRO A 167 -7.34 -22.12 -4.07
CA PRO A 167 -7.23 -20.71 -3.71
C PRO A 167 -6.80 -19.82 -4.89
N ALA A 168 -6.98 -18.50 -4.75
CA ALA A 168 -6.58 -17.52 -5.76
C ALA A 168 -5.10 -17.71 -6.18
N PHE A 169 -4.82 -17.51 -7.46
CA PHE A 169 -3.44 -17.53 -7.98
C PHE A 169 -2.66 -16.35 -7.41
N VAL A 170 -1.51 -16.61 -6.82
CA VAL A 170 -0.59 -15.59 -6.29
C VAL A 170 0.77 -15.71 -6.95
N SER A 171 1.35 -14.58 -7.25
CA SER A 171 2.72 -14.52 -7.75
C SER A 171 3.42 -13.24 -7.35
N SER A 172 4.75 -13.30 -7.36
CA SER A 172 5.62 -12.15 -7.13
C SER A 172 6.81 -12.17 -8.07
N GLY A 173 7.30 -10.98 -8.41
CA GLY A 173 8.50 -10.84 -9.24
C GLY A 173 9.24 -9.54 -8.92
N GLN A 174 10.51 -9.50 -9.31
CA GLN A 174 11.39 -8.35 -9.10
C GLN A 174 12.01 -7.92 -10.43
N ALA A 175 12.16 -6.62 -10.58
CA ALA A 175 12.91 -5.98 -11.64
C ALA A 175 13.87 -4.95 -11.01
N ASP A 176 14.75 -4.34 -11.80
CA ASP A 176 15.81 -3.45 -11.31
C ASP A 176 15.29 -2.37 -10.35
N ARG A 177 14.15 -1.75 -10.67
CA ARG A 177 13.56 -0.62 -9.90
C ARG A 177 12.19 -0.93 -9.28
N ALA A 178 11.76 -2.18 -9.32
CA ALA A 178 10.42 -2.56 -8.92
C ALA A 178 10.36 -3.95 -8.31
N ALA A 179 9.40 -4.14 -7.40
CA ALA A 179 8.94 -5.46 -6.97
C ALA A 179 7.42 -5.48 -7.04
N CYS A 180 6.87 -6.50 -7.66
CA CYS A 180 5.45 -6.68 -7.87
C CYS A 180 4.98 -7.96 -7.18
N GLU A 181 3.85 -7.90 -6.53
CA GLU A 181 3.15 -9.05 -5.98
C GLU A 181 1.66 -8.88 -6.27
N PHE A 182 0.99 -9.95 -6.69
CA PHE A 182 -0.44 -9.92 -6.96
C PHE A 182 -1.09 -11.25 -6.64
N ALA A 183 -2.37 -11.18 -6.25
CA ALA A 183 -3.29 -12.31 -6.13
C ALA A 183 -4.46 -12.06 -7.08
N ILE A 184 -4.93 -13.10 -7.80
CA ILE A 184 -6.01 -12.99 -8.79
C ILE A 184 -6.85 -14.25 -8.85
N CYS A 185 -8.17 -14.08 -9.00
CA CYS A 185 -9.13 -15.15 -9.26
C CYS A 185 -10.37 -14.57 -9.98
N TRP A 186 -11.25 -15.44 -10.43
CA TRP A 186 -12.51 -15.08 -11.11
C TRP A 186 -13.71 -15.57 -10.28
N ASN A 187 -14.76 -14.78 -10.21
CA ASN A 187 -16.05 -15.24 -9.69
C ASN A 187 -16.69 -16.23 -10.67
N VAL A 188 -17.13 -17.39 -10.19
CA VAL A 188 -17.82 -18.38 -11.05
C VAL A 188 -19.28 -17.98 -11.32
N GLU A 189 -19.98 -17.47 -10.31
CA GLU A 189 -21.39 -17.12 -10.39
C GLU A 189 -21.67 -15.61 -10.54
N GLY A 190 -20.63 -14.80 -10.89
CA GLY A 190 -20.75 -13.34 -10.92
C GLY A 190 -20.66 -12.73 -9.51
N GLY A 191 -21.14 -11.48 -9.37
CA GLY A 191 -21.11 -10.75 -8.09
C GLY A 191 -20.20 -9.52 -8.11
N GLU A 192 -20.08 -8.86 -6.95
CA GLU A 192 -19.23 -7.69 -6.79
C GLU A 192 -17.75 -8.08 -6.92
N GLN A 193 -17.01 -7.32 -7.71
CA GLN A 193 -15.59 -7.57 -7.93
C GLN A 193 -14.75 -6.82 -6.91
N ILE A 194 -13.72 -7.49 -6.41
CA ILE A 194 -12.72 -6.89 -5.52
C ILE A 194 -11.51 -6.57 -6.39
N GLN A 195 -11.27 -5.29 -6.62
CA GLN A 195 -10.17 -4.81 -7.46
C GLN A 195 -9.40 -3.72 -6.72
N GLU A 196 -8.33 -4.13 -6.05
CA GLU A 196 -7.49 -3.22 -5.28
C GLU A 196 -6.07 -3.18 -5.82
N SER A 197 -5.51 -1.98 -5.87
CA SER A 197 -4.13 -1.79 -6.26
C SER A 197 -3.41 -0.79 -5.37
N TYR A 198 -2.12 -1.03 -5.17
CA TYR A 198 -1.28 -0.26 -4.26
C TYR A 198 0.09 0.00 -4.87
N VAL A 199 0.60 1.21 -4.65
CA VAL A 199 1.98 1.58 -5.02
C VAL A 199 2.69 2.10 -3.78
N ASN A 200 3.77 1.42 -3.37
CA ASN A 200 4.51 1.75 -2.14
C ASN A 200 3.60 1.89 -0.91
N LEU A 201 2.66 0.96 -0.74
CA LEU A 201 1.64 0.90 0.31
C LEU A 201 0.56 2.01 0.22
N ILE A 202 0.52 2.79 -0.86
CA ILE A 202 -0.52 3.80 -1.10
C ILE A 202 -1.61 3.18 -1.96
N PRO A 203 -2.89 3.23 -1.55
CA PRO A 203 -3.99 2.75 -2.38
C PRO A 203 -4.12 3.63 -3.64
N THR A 204 -4.24 2.98 -4.79
CA THR A 204 -4.46 3.63 -6.07
C THR A 204 -5.89 3.33 -6.55
N ALA A 205 -6.86 4.01 -5.94
CA ALA A 205 -8.28 3.75 -6.18
C ALA A 205 -8.73 3.91 -7.64
N GLN A 206 -7.99 4.69 -8.42
CA GLN A 206 -8.21 4.87 -9.87
C GLN A 206 -7.22 4.03 -10.71
N GLY A 207 -6.53 3.06 -10.09
CA GLY A 207 -5.58 2.19 -10.77
C GLY A 207 -4.38 2.94 -11.36
N GLY A 208 -4.12 2.70 -12.63
CA GLY A 208 -3.04 3.34 -13.39
C GLY A 208 -2.24 2.34 -14.22
N THR A 209 -1.03 2.72 -14.59
CA THR A 209 -0.18 1.96 -15.51
C THR A 209 0.13 0.54 -15.04
N HIS A 210 0.30 0.32 -13.74
CA HIS A 210 0.55 -1.00 -13.15
C HIS A 210 -0.66 -1.94 -13.29
N VAL A 211 -1.88 -1.43 -13.09
CA VAL A 211 -3.12 -2.21 -13.30
C VAL A 211 -3.29 -2.56 -14.78
N ASN A 212 -3.00 -1.61 -15.68
CA ASN A 212 -3.01 -1.88 -17.12
C ASN A 212 -1.98 -2.97 -17.49
N GLY A 213 -0.81 -2.95 -16.86
CA GLY A 213 0.20 -3.99 -17.04
C GLY A 213 -0.28 -5.37 -16.60
N LEU A 214 -0.90 -5.47 -15.41
CA LEU A 214 -1.50 -6.72 -14.93
C LEU A 214 -2.56 -7.24 -15.91
N ARG A 215 -3.47 -6.34 -16.31
CA ARG A 215 -4.55 -6.67 -17.25
C ARG A 215 -4.01 -7.22 -18.57
N SER A 216 -3.03 -6.55 -19.14
CA SER A 216 -2.41 -6.98 -20.39
C SER A 216 -1.67 -8.30 -20.23
N GLY A 217 -0.85 -8.46 -19.20
CA GLY A 217 -0.06 -9.67 -18.96
C GLY A 217 -0.91 -10.92 -18.77
N VAL A 218 -1.96 -10.83 -17.95
CA VAL A 218 -2.92 -11.94 -17.72
C VAL A 218 -3.66 -12.27 -19.01
N THR A 219 -4.15 -11.25 -19.74
CA THR A 219 -4.87 -11.45 -21.02
C THR A 219 -3.99 -12.11 -22.07
N GLU A 220 -2.75 -11.66 -22.23
CA GLU A 220 -1.81 -12.24 -23.19
C GLU A 220 -1.48 -13.70 -22.86
N ALA A 221 -1.22 -14.00 -21.57
CA ALA A 221 -0.91 -15.35 -21.13
C ALA A 221 -2.08 -16.33 -21.40
N LEU A 222 -3.32 -15.92 -21.11
CA LEU A 222 -4.49 -16.76 -21.36
C LEU A 222 -4.74 -16.94 -22.88
N ARG A 223 -4.58 -15.90 -23.68
CA ARG A 223 -4.67 -15.99 -25.14
C ARG A 223 -3.67 -16.97 -25.73
N GLU A 224 -2.40 -16.86 -25.35
CA GLU A 224 -1.35 -17.78 -25.81
C GLU A 224 -1.65 -19.23 -25.41
N PHE A 225 -2.14 -19.45 -24.19
CA PHE A 225 -2.56 -20.77 -23.73
C PHE A 225 -3.70 -21.34 -24.58
N CYS A 226 -4.73 -20.54 -24.87
CA CYS A 226 -5.87 -20.93 -25.70
C CYS A 226 -5.44 -21.25 -27.15
N GLU A 227 -4.56 -20.42 -27.73
CA GLU A 227 -4.03 -20.63 -29.09
C GLU A 227 -3.21 -21.92 -29.18
N LEU A 228 -2.30 -22.16 -28.25
CA LEU A 228 -1.45 -23.36 -28.22
C LEU A 228 -2.25 -24.66 -28.08
N ARG A 229 -3.39 -24.61 -27.41
CA ARG A 229 -4.23 -25.76 -27.13
C ARG A 229 -5.45 -25.88 -28.08
N ASN A 230 -5.60 -24.92 -29.00
CA ASN A 230 -6.75 -24.86 -29.93
C ASN A 230 -8.10 -24.85 -29.20
N LEU A 231 -8.21 -24.13 -28.07
CA LEU A 231 -9.43 -24.08 -27.27
C LEU A 231 -10.48 -23.13 -27.86
N LEU A 232 -10.08 -22.20 -28.71
CA LEU A 232 -10.97 -21.24 -29.34
C LEU A 232 -11.45 -21.69 -30.72
N PRO A 233 -12.71 -21.41 -31.06
CA PRO A 233 -13.22 -21.59 -32.41
C PRO A 233 -12.37 -20.83 -33.46
N ARG A 234 -12.35 -21.29 -34.69
CA ARG A 234 -11.64 -20.60 -35.77
C ARG A 234 -12.13 -19.17 -35.93
N ASN A 235 -11.21 -18.20 -35.97
CA ASN A 235 -11.44 -16.77 -36.10
C ASN A 235 -12.01 -16.09 -34.83
N MET A 236 -12.09 -16.76 -33.68
CA MET A 236 -12.40 -16.15 -32.41
C MET A 236 -11.10 -15.77 -31.67
N LYS A 237 -11.09 -14.59 -31.06
CA LYS A 237 -10.00 -14.13 -30.18
C LYS A 237 -10.62 -13.63 -28.90
N LEU A 238 -10.10 -14.07 -27.77
CA LEU A 238 -10.47 -13.49 -26.45
C LEU A 238 -10.17 -12.00 -26.43
N SER A 239 -11.15 -11.19 -26.10
CA SER A 239 -10.91 -9.76 -25.82
C SER A 239 -10.33 -9.59 -24.41
N ALA A 240 -9.81 -8.40 -24.11
CA ALA A 240 -9.40 -8.10 -22.74
C ALA A 240 -10.61 -7.97 -21.81
N GLU A 241 -11.75 -7.58 -22.33
CA GLU A 241 -13.02 -7.48 -21.61
C GLU A 241 -13.51 -8.86 -21.19
N ASP A 242 -13.48 -9.85 -22.10
CA ASP A 242 -13.88 -11.22 -21.79
C ASP A 242 -13.04 -11.81 -20.66
N VAL A 243 -11.72 -11.74 -20.78
CA VAL A 243 -10.78 -12.24 -19.75
C VAL A 243 -10.95 -11.53 -18.42
N TRP A 244 -11.35 -10.25 -18.43
CA TRP A 244 -11.40 -9.42 -17.23
C TRP A 244 -12.78 -9.37 -16.57
N ASP A 245 -13.77 -10.03 -17.14
CA ASP A 245 -15.09 -10.18 -16.52
C ASP A 245 -15.00 -11.10 -15.29
N GLY A 246 -15.65 -10.71 -14.21
CA GLY A 246 -15.63 -11.44 -12.93
C GLY A 246 -14.28 -11.46 -12.19
N VAL A 247 -13.25 -10.74 -12.64
CA VAL A 247 -11.91 -10.74 -12.02
C VAL A 247 -11.89 -10.06 -10.67
N ASN A 248 -11.35 -10.76 -9.68
CA ASN A 248 -10.93 -10.20 -8.40
C ASN A 248 -9.40 -10.18 -8.34
N PHE A 249 -8.82 -9.08 -7.90
CA PHE A 249 -7.37 -9.00 -7.72
C PHE A 249 -6.97 -8.03 -6.62
N ILE A 250 -5.81 -8.33 -6.02
CA ILE A 250 -5.03 -7.39 -5.21
C ILE A 250 -3.66 -7.28 -5.87
N LEU A 251 -3.24 -6.07 -6.18
CA LEU A 251 -1.94 -5.78 -6.79
C LEU A 251 -1.11 -4.85 -5.91
N SER A 252 0.07 -5.29 -5.52
CA SER A 252 1.06 -4.49 -4.78
C SER A 252 2.30 -4.26 -5.63
N LEU A 253 2.56 -3.01 -5.96
CA LEU A 253 3.78 -2.60 -6.65
C LEU A 253 4.66 -1.77 -5.71
N LYS A 254 5.88 -2.21 -5.49
CA LYS A 254 6.97 -1.39 -4.93
C LYS A 254 7.74 -0.81 -6.11
N PHE A 255 7.82 0.51 -6.22
CA PHE A 255 8.41 1.19 -7.37
C PHE A 255 9.26 2.37 -6.91
N GLN A 256 10.45 2.51 -7.47
CA GLN A 256 11.31 3.65 -7.19
C GLN A 256 10.77 4.88 -7.94
N GLU A 257 10.69 6.02 -7.23
CA GLU A 257 10.30 7.30 -7.78
C GLU A 257 8.98 7.28 -8.59
N PRO A 258 7.87 6.76 -8.01
CA PRO A 258 6.61 6.69 -8.71
C PRO A 258 6.06 8.08 -9.02
N GLN A 259 5.46 8.23 -10.20
CA GLN A 259 4.73 9.42 -10.61
C GLN A 259 3.24 9.15 -10.58
N PHE A 260 2.47 10.08 -10.04
CA PHE A 260 1.02 9.98 -9.94
C PHE A 260 0.35 11.14 -10.68
N SER A 261 -0.90 10.92 -11.11
CA SER A 261 -1.67 11.94 -11.85
C SER A 261 -2.13 13.11 -10.97
N GLY A 262 -1.98 13.05 -9.65
CA GLY A 262 -2.37 14.11 -8.71
C GLY A 262 -1.77 13.92 -7.32
N GLN A 263 -1.97 14.91 -6.46
CA GLN A 263 -1.45 14.91 -5.10
C GLN A 263 -2.09 13.84 -4.21
N THR A 264 -3.33 13.45 -4.49
CA THR A 264 -4.05 12.36 -3.78
C THR A 264 -3.46 10.97 -4.08
N LYS A 265 -2.62 10.85 -5.14
CA LYS A 265 -1.92 9.62 -5.53
C LYS A 265 -2.84 8.45 -5.89
N GLU A 266 -4.06 8.73 -6.32
CA GLU A 266 -5.07 7.73 -6.63
C GLU A 266 -4.79 6.95 -7.93
N ARG A 267 -3.93 7.50 -8.81
CA ARG A 267 -3.61 6.89 -10.10
C ARG A 267 -2.12 6.97 -10.42
N LEU A 268 -1.49 5.82 -10.65
CA LEU A 268 -0.09 5.76 -11.11
C LEU A 268 0.01 6.14 -12.59
N SER A 269 0.96 7.02 -12.92
CA SER A 269 1.23 7.49 -14.29
C SER A 269 2.60 7.07 -14.85
N SER A 270 3.47 6.46 -14.04
CA SER A 270 4.79 5.96 -14.48
C SER A 270 4.67 4.93 -15.58
N ARG A 271 5.10 5.24 -16.81
CA ARG A 271 4.93 4.36 -18.00
C ARG A 271 5.67 3.03 -17.87
N GLU A 272 6.89 3.05 -17.31
CA GLU A 272 7.69 1.83 -17.08
C GLU A 272 6.97 0.77 -16.25
N ALA A 273 6.17 1.19 -15.27
CA ALA A 273 5.44 0.29 -14.39
C ALA A 273 4.52 -0.66 -15.18
N SER A 274 3.93 -0.22 -16.29
CA SER A 274 3.08 -1.04 -17.13
C SER A 274 3.84 -2.24 -17.71
N ASN A 275 4.99 -2.00 -18.33
CA ASN A 275 5.78 -3.07 -18.94
C ASN A 275 6.37 -4.03 -17.91
N ILE A 276 6.82 -3.52 -16.77
CA ILE A 276 7.36 -4.35 -15.69
C ILE A 276 6.30 -5.30 -15.16
N VAL A 277 5.12 -4.78 -14.82
CA VAL A 277 4.03 -5.61 -14.30
C VAL A 277 3.50 -6.57 -15.35
N LEU A 278 3.38 -6.12 -16.62
CA LEU A 278 2.97 -6.98 -17.73
C LEU A 278 3.88 -8.22 -17.84
N ASN A 279 5.19 -8.02 -17.90
CA ASN A 279 6.14 -9.13 -18.06
C ASN A 279 6.07 -10.09 -16.85
N ILE A 280 6.08 -9.56 -15.62
CA ILE A 280 6.00 -10.39 -14.41
C ILE A 280 4.70 -11.20 -14.39
N ALA A 281 3.57 -10.55 -14.68
CA ALA A 281 2.26 -11.21 -14.67
C ALA A 281 2.13 -12.24 -15.79
N LYS A 282 2.54 -11.90 -17.00
CA LYS A 282 2.48 -12.78 -18.17
C LYS A 282 3.32 -14.04 -17.95
N ASP A 283 4.58 -13.90 -17.58
CA ASP A 283 5.49 -15.03 -17.41
C ASP A 283 5.03 -15.96 -16.28
N ALA A 284 4.64 -15.39 -15.15
CA ALA A 284 4.17 -16.19 -14.02
C ALA A 284 2.84 -16.89 -14.30
N PHE A 285 1.89 -16.19 -14.91
CA PHE A 285 0.58 -16.76 -15.20
C PHE A 285 0.64 -17.78 -16.33
N ALA A 286 1.42 -17.55 -17.38
CA ALA A 286 1.65 -18.52 -18.45
C ALA A 286 2.25 -19.83 -17.91
N LEU A 287 3.22 -19.74 -17.01
CA LEU A 287 3.80 -20.92 -16.36
C LEU A 287 2.73 -21.67 -15.55
N TRP A 288 1.96 -20.95 -14.75
CA TRP A 288 0.91 -21.54 -13.93
C TRP A 288 -0.20 -22.21 -14.77
N LEU A 289 -0.67 -21.55 -15.84
CA LEU A 289 -1.68 -22.12 -16.76
C LEU A 289 -1.22 -23.47 -17.34
N ASN A 290 0.06 -23.57 -17.73
CA ASN A 290 0.62 -24.81 -18.26
C ASN A 290 0.76 -25.92 -17.21
N GLN A 291 0.98 -25.56 -15.95
CA GLN A 291 1.05 -26.52 -14.84
C GLN A 291 -0.33 -26.98 -14.37
N HIS A 292 -1.39 -26.18 -14.58
CA HIS A 292 -2.75 -26.42 -14.12
C HIS A 292 -3.74 -26.43 -15.29
N ALA A 293 -3.45 -27.24 -16.30
CA ALA A 293 -4.14 -27.22 -17.58
C ALA A 293 -5.66 -27.43 -17.53
N GLU A 294 -6.16 -28.20 -16.56
CA GLU A 294 -7.59 -28.40 -16.34
C GLU A 294 -8.29 -27.12 -15.88
N ILE A 295 -7.73 -26.47 -14.86
CA ILE A 295 -8.26 -25.20 -14.33
C ILE A 295 -8.13 -24.10 -15.40
N ALA A 296 -7.02 -24.08 -16.13
CA ALA A 296 -6.77 -23.12 -17.20
C ALA A 296 -7.79 -23.27 -18.36
N THR A 297 -8.20 -24.50 -18.66
CA THR A 297 -9.25 -24.76 -19.64
C THR A 297 -10.60 -24.25 -19.15
N GLN A 298 -10.96 -24.49 -17.89
CA GLN A 298 -12.18 -23.94 -17.31
C GLN A 298 -12.19 -22.40 -17.33
N LEU A 299 -11.06 -21.75 -17.02
CA LEU A 299 -10.93 -20.29 -17.13
C LEU A 299 -11.13 -19.81 -18.58
N ALA A 300 -10.59 -20.53 -19.54
CA ALA A 300 -10.75 -20.20 -20.96
C ALA A 300 -12.20 -20.39 -21.46
N GLU A 301 -12.93 -21.31 -20.89
CA GLU A 301 -14.36 -21.55 -21.18
C GLU A 301 -15.29 -20.52 -20.53
N MET A 302 -14.87 -19.95 -19.42
CA MET A 302 -15.60 -18.87 -18.73
C MET A 302 -15.45 -17.52 -19.41
N ALA A 303 -14.26 -17.26 -20.00
CA ALA A 303 -13.94 -16.02 -20.69
C ALA A 303 -14.49 -16.02 -22.14
#